data_59a946051c18b3cbacec0ec4e061c4e2
#
_entry.id   59a946051c18b3cbacec0ec4e061c4e2
#
_cell.length_a   1.000
_cell.length_b   1.000
_cell.length_c   1.000
_cell.angle_alpha   90.00
_cell.angle_beta   90.00
_cell.angle_gamma   90.00
#
_symmetry.space_group_name_H-M   'P 1'
#
loop_
_entity.id
_entity.type
_entity.pdbx_description
1 polymer ?
#
loop_
_entity_poly.entity_id
_entity_poly.type
_entity_poly.pdbx_seq_one_letter_code
_entity_poly.pdbx_strand_id
1 'polypeptide(L)'
;MKYDSNGALLATSIPGLPEPHRGKVRDIYDLGDSLLFVATDRISAFDCVMPNGIPDKGKVLTQMSLFWFELLSWMPNHLLCWDAAQFPASLKAVAGDLAGRSLIVKKARTIPLECIVRGYLIGSGWKDYRKNGRVCGIPLPAGYQQAQKLEEPLFTPSTKADSGHDENIS
;
A
#
# COMPACT_ATOMS: atom_id res chain seq x y z
N MET A 1 10.02 -5.18 19.11
CA MET A 1 8.79 -5.57 18.38
C MET A 1 7.62 -5.64 19.36
N LYS A 2 6.41 -5.22 18.95
CA LYS A 2 5.18 -5.30 19.77
C LYS A 2 4.18 -6.20 19.06
N TYR A 3 3.78 -7.27 19.74
CA TYR A 3 2.79 -8.23 19.26
C TYR A 3 1.51 -8.13 20.10
N ASP A 4 0.37 -8.50 19.54
CA ASP A 4 -0.87 -8.71 20.28
C ASP A 4 -0.94 -10.13 20.85
N SER A 5 -2.04 -10.45 21.56
CA SER A 5 -2.26 -11.76 22.18
C SER A 5 -2.35 -12.92 21.18
N ASN A 6 -2.60 -12.63 19.90
CA ASN A 6 -2.72 -13.61 18.83
C ASN A 6 -1.42 -13.77 18.03
N GLY A 7 -0.34 -13.08 18.42
CA GLY A 7 0.95 -13.10 17.75
C GLY A 7 1.03 -12.20 16.52
N ALA A 8 0.07 -11.29 16.29
CA ALA A 8 0.14 -10.33 15.20
C ALA A 8 1.09 -9.17 15.56
N LEU A 9 2.00 -8.83 14.66
CA LEU A 9 2.94 -7.72 14.83
C LEU A 9 2.21 -6.38 14.68
N LEU A 10 2.08 -5.62 15.76
CA LEU A 10 1.40 -4.33 15.77
C LEU A 10 2.33 -3.13 15.61
N ALA A 11 3.57 -3.21 16.09
CA ALA A 11 4.52 -2.12 15.95
C ALA A 11 5.96 -2.64 16.01
N THR A 12 6.84 -1.92 15.33
CA THR A 12 8.27 -2.21 15.37
C THR A 12 9.03 -1.14 16.15
N SER A 13 10.14 -1.56 16.75
CA SER A 13 11.20 -0.70 17.28
C SER A 13 12.52 -1.40 17.02
N ILE A 14 13.41 -0.75 16.29
CA ILE A 14 14.70 -1.32 15.87
C ILE A 14 15.80 -0.60 16.62
N PRO A 15 16.58 -1.32 17.45
CA PRO A 15 17.68 -0.71 18.21
C PRO A 15 18.67 0.00 17.28
N GLY A 16 19.05 1.22 17.64
CA GLY A 16 20.00 2.04 16.88
C GLY A 16 19.40 2.82 15.71
N LEU A 17 18.10 2.66 15.42
CA LEU A 17 17.38 3.51 14.46
C LEU A 17 16.41 4.46 15.18
N PRO A 18 16.16 5.65 14.61
CA PRO A 18 15.09 6.53 15.08
C PRO A 18 13.71 5.83 15.05
N GLU A 19 12.76 6.39 15.79
CA GLU A 19 11.38 5.93 15.70
C GLU A 19 10.89 6.01 14.24
N PRO A 20 10.16 4.97 13.76
CA PRO A 20 9.69 4.96 12.39
C PRO A 20 8.53 5.94 12.19
N HIS A 21 8.37 6.40 10.97
CA HIS A 21 7.09 6.94 10.54
C HIS A 21 6.05 5.81 10.50
N ARG A 22 4.99 5.91 11.32
CA ARG A 22 3.95 4.88 11.43
C ARG A 22 2.74 5.24 10.58
N GLY A 23 2.58 4.54 9.47
CA GLY A 23 1.35 4.56 8.70
C GLY A 23 0.26 3.66 9.33
N LYS A 24 -0.91 3.61 8.71
CA LYS A 24 -2.04 2.77 9.17
C LYS A 24 -1.65 1.29 9.30
N VAL A 25 -0.80 0.77 8.41
CA VAL A 25 -0.44 -0.66 8.34
C VAL A 25 1.05 -0.92 8.14
N ARG A 26 1.88 0.09 8.04
CA ARG A 26 3.34 -0.01 7.82
C ARG A 26 4.11 0.88 8.78
N ASP A 27 5.30 0.41 9.18
CA ASP A 27 6.30 1.21 9.84
C ASP A 27 7.45 1.47 8.84
N ILE A 28 7.88 2.72 8.71
CA ILE A 28 8.86 3.15 7.72
C ILE A 28 10.05 3.78 8.44
N TYR A 29 11.23 3.19 8.26
CA TYR A 29 12.49 3.71 8.80
C TYR A 29 13.32 4.37 7.70
N ASP A 30 13.94 5.47 8.05
CA ASP A 30 14.94 6.13 7.20
C ASP A 30 16.32 5.49 7.45
N LEU A 31 16.92 4.94 6.40
CA LEU A 31 18.25 4.34 6.43
C LEU A 31 19.33 5.25 5.81
N GLY A 32 19.03 6.54 5.57
CA GLY A 32 19.89 7.48 4.86
C GLY A 32 19.56 7.52 3.36
N ASP A 33 20.16 6.69 2.56
CA ASP A 33 19.96 6.67 1.09
C ASP A 33 18.76 5.84 0.65
N SER A 34 18.15 5.08 1.57
CA SER A 34 17.03 4.19 1.31
C SER A 34 16.01 4.22 2.45
N LEU A 35 14.88 3.55 2.26
CA LEU A 35 13.88 3.34 3.30
C LEU A 35 13.72 1.86 3.58
N LEU A 36 13.53 1.50 4.85
CA LEU A 36 13.04 0.19 5.23
C LEU A 36 11.53 0.27 5.46
N PHE A 37 10.77 -0.45 4.66
CA PHE A 37 9.34 -0.64 4.84
C PHE A 37 9.09 -1.93 5.61
N VAL A 38 8.40 -1.86 6.74
CA VAL A 38 7.97 -3.02 7.50
C VAL A 38 6.45 -3.12 7.44
N ALA A 39 5.93 -4.11 6.74
CA ALA A 39 4.52 -4.41 6.72
C ALA A 39 4.13 -5.08 8.05
N THR A 40 3.37 -4.35 8.86
CA THR A 40 2.82 -4.88 10.12
C THR A 40 1.55 -5.68 9.85
N ASP A 41 1.07 -6.33 10.91
CA ASP A 41 -0.16 -7.10 10.84
C ASP A 41 -1.39 -6.24 11.22
N ARG A 42 -1.19 -4.92 11.43
CA ARG A 42 -2.29 -3.98 11.66
C ARG A 42 -3.29 -4.01 10.52
N ILE A 43 -4.56 -3.85 10.85
CA ILE A 43 -5.65 -3.67 9.90
C ILE A 43 -6.31 -2.30 10.14
N SER A 44 -6.70 -1.65 9.08
CA SER A 44 -7.43 -0.38 9.13
C SER A 44 -8.71 -0.48 8.33
N ALA A 45 -9.79 0.04 8.90
CA ALA A 45 -11.08 0.16 8.25
C ALA A 45 -11.71 1.50 8.63
N PHE A 46 -12.35 2.17 7.67
CA PHE A 46 -12.98 3.49 7.86
C PHE A 46 -12.03 4.51 8.52
N ASP A 47 -10.77 4.53 8.04
CA ASP A 47 -9.68 5.37 8.55
C ASP A 47 -9.24 5.12 10.01
N CYS A 48 -9.84 4.14 10.69
CA CYS A 48 -9.46 3.72 12.04
C CYS A 48 -8.53 2.50 11.98
N VAL A 49 -7.44 2.54 12.72
CA VAL A 49 -6.59 1.36 12.96
C VAL A 49 -7.25 0.51 14.05
N MET A 50 -7.52 -0.75 13.71
CA MET A 50 -8.15 -1.70 14.66
C MET A 50 -7.17 -2.04 15.77
N PRO A 51 -7.67 -2.33 17.01
CA PRO A 51 -6.80 -2.62 18.15
C PRO A 51 -6.06 -3.96 18.04
N ASN A 52 -6.59 -4.90 17.29
CA ASN A 52 -6.00 -6.21 16.99
C ASN A 52 -5.47 -6.27 15.56
N GLY A 53 -4.46 -7.10 15.34
CA GLY A 53 -3.92 -7.41 14.03
C GLY A 53 -4.46 -8.73 13.47
N ILE A 54 -4.09 -9.02 12.23
CA ILE A 54 -4.29 -10.32 11.60
C ILE A 54 -2.91 -10.97 11.46
N PRO A 55 -2.61 -12.06 12.18
CA PRO A 55 -1.31 -12.70 12.14
C PRO A 55 -0.85 -12.98 10.70
N ASP A 56 0.42 -12.70 10.43
CA ASP A 56 1.09 -12.87 9.13
C ASP A 56 0.53 -12.05 7.95
N LYS A 57 -0.47 -11.17 8.17
CA LYS A 57 -0.98 -10.28 7.11
C LYS A 57 0.14 -9.50 6.43
N GLY A 58 1.08 -8.96 7.21
CA GLY A 58 2.22 -8.22 6.67
C GLY A 58 3.10 -9.08 5.77
N LYS A 59 3.34 -10.33 6.14
CA LYS A 59 4.11 -11.28 5.32
C LYS A 59 3.38 -11.58 4.01
N VAL A 60 2.09 -11.94 4.08
CA VAL A 60 1.29 -12.25 2.89
C VAL A 60 1.32 -11.08 1.90
N LEU A 61 1.07 -9.86 2.37
CA LEU A 61 1.06 -8.67 1.49
C LEU A 61 2.43 -8.37 0.89
N THR A 62 3.51 -8.60 1.64
CA THR A 62 4.88 -8.43 1.12
C THR A 62 5.19 -9.46 0.04
N GLN A 63 4.86 -10.75 0.27
CA GLN A 63 5.07 -11.80 -0.72
C GLN A 63 4.25 -11.56 -2.01
N MET A 64 3.02 -11.09 -1.87
CA MET A 64 2.21 -10.67 -3.03
C MET A 64 2.88 -9.52 -3.80
N SER A 65 3.46 -8.54 -3.10
CA SER A 65 4.17 -7.44 -3.75
C SER A 65 5.40 -7.94 -4.52
N LEU A 66 6.18 -8.85 -3.93
CA LEU A 66 7.34 -9.44 -4.59
C LEU A 66 6.95 -10.23 -5.84
N PHE A 67 5.89 -11.04 -5.77
CA PHE A 67 5.33 -11.73 -6.92
C PHE A 67 5.00 -10.76 -8.07
N TRP A 68 4.33 -9.63 -7.78
CA TRP A 68 3.99 -8.66 -8.79
C TRP A 68 5.21 -7.91 -9.35
N PHE A 69 6.22 -7.60 -8.52
CA PHE A 69 7.46 -7.00 -9.00
C PHE A 69 8.22 -7.93 -9.95
N GLU A 70 8.21 -9.23 -9.68
CA GLU A 70 8.80 -10.23 -10.57
C GLU A 70 8.01 -10.38 -11.88
N LEU A 71 6.69 -10.53 -11.79
CA LEU A 71 5.80 -10.68 -12.95
C LEU A 71 5.87 -9.44 -13.88
N LEU A 72 5.95 -8.24 -13.29
CA LEU A 72 6.03 -6.98 -14.01
C LEU A 72 7.48 -6.46 -14.11
N SER A 73 8.45 -7.36 -14.29
CA SER A 73 9.89 -7.04 -14.29
C SER A 73 10.32 -6.03 -15.38
N TRP A 74 9.51 -5.87 -16.43
CA TRP A 74 9.69 -4.86 -17.46
C TRP A 74 9.37 -3.43 -16.98
N MET A 75 8.67 -3.28 -15.85
CA MET A 75 8.33 -1.98 -15.26
C MET A 75 9.31 -1.66 -14.13
N PRO A 76 10.02 -0.51 -14.18
CA PRO A 76 10.86 -0.07 -13.09
C PRO A 76 10.08 0.09 -11.79
N ASN A 77 10.66 -0.38 -10.69
CA ASN A 77 10.07 -0.24 -9.35
C ASN A 77 11.10 0.27 -8.33
N HIS A 78 10.67 0.44 -7.09
CA HIS A 78 11.49 1.00 -6.02
C HIS A 78 12.23 -0.04 -5.18
N LEU A 79 12.03 -1.33 -5.42
CA LEU A 79 12.65 -2.39 -4.62
C LEU A 79 14.16 -2.42 -4.79
N LEU A 80 14.90 -2.49 -3.68
CA LEU A 80 16.35 -2.69 -3.64
C LEU A 80 16.71 -4.05 -3.06
N CYS A 81 16.08 -4.44 -1.93
CA CYS A 81 16.37 -5.69 -1.25
C CYS A 81 15.14 -6.15 -0.45
N TRP A 82 14.88 -7.44 -0.46
CA TRP A 82 13.80 -8.09 0.31
C TRP A 82 14.31 -9.25 1.17
N ASP A 83 15.49 -9.77 0.88
CA ASP A 83 16.09 -10.86 1.64
C ASP A 83 16.73 -10.33 2.93
N ALA A 84 16.12 -10.65 4.07
CA ALA A 84 16.61 -10.21 5.37
C ALA A 84 18.04 -10.69 5.68
N ALA A 85 18.51 -11.76 5.03
CA ALA A 85 19.90 -12.22 5.16
C ALA A 85 20.91 -11.22 4.56
N GLN A 86 20.47 -10.44 3.58
CA GLN A 86 21.28 -9.43 2.88
C GLN A 86 21.11 -8.01 3.45
N PHE A 87 20.29 -7.84 4.49
CA PHE A 87 20.07 -6.52 5.09
C PHE A 87 21.34 -5.98 5.75
N PRO A 88 21.51 -4.64 5.83
CA PRO A 88 22.62 -3.99 6.48
C PRO A 88 22.86 -4.49 7.91
N ALA A 89 24.12 -4.37 8.39
CA ALA A 89 24.51 -4.83 9.71
C ALA A 89 23.64 -4.26 10.85
N SER A 90 23.18 -3.01 10.73
CA SER A 90 22.26 -2.36 11.68
C SER A 90 20.91 -3.09 11.87
N LEU A 91 20.51 -3.93 10.93
CA LEU A 91 19.25 -4.68 10.97
C LEU A 91 19.43 -6.15 11.35
N LYS A 92 20.66 -6.65 11.46
CA LYS A 92 20.94 -8.08 11.70
C LYS A 92 20.33 -8.60 13.00
N ALA A 93 20.34 -7.79 14.08
CA ALA A 93 19.76 -8.20 15.36
C ALA A 93 18.26 -8.49 15.32
N VAL A 94 17.55 -7.93 14.36
CA VAL A 94 16.09 -8.07 14.19
C VAL A 94 15.70 -8.74 12.87
N ALA A 95 16.68 -9.30 12.15
CA ALA A 95 16.44 -9.89 10.82
C ALA A 95 15.34 -10.96 10.81
N GLY A 96 15.24 -11.77 11.86
CA GLY A 96 14.20 -12.79 12.00
C GLY A 96 12.79 -12.21 12.05
N ASP A 97 12.59 -11.10 12.78
CA ASP A 97 11.30 -10.41 12.85
C ASP A 97 10.94 -9.70 11.53
N LEU A 98 11.96 -9.26 10.78
CA LEU A 98 11.81 -8.54 9.52
C LEU A 98 11.61 -9.47 8.32
N ALA A 99 12.02 -10.72 8.44
CA ALA A 99 11.98 -11.68 7.35
C ALA A 99 10.57 -11.87 6.78
N GLY A 100 10.47 -11.83 5.46
CA GLY A 100 9.24 -12.04 4.71
C GLY A 100 8.23 -10.90 4.75
N ARG A 101 8.43 -9.85 5.58
CA ARG A 101 7.52 -8.72 5.74
C ARG A 101 8.14 -7.35 5.51
N SER A 102 9.42 -7.32 5.14
CA SER A 102 10.16 -6.07 5.02
C SER A 102 10.83 -5.94 3.68
N LEU A 103 10.90 -4.70 3.19
CA LEU A 103 11.54 -4.33 1.94
C LEU A 103 12.46 -3.14 2.18
N ILE A 104 13.68 -3.18 1.65
CA ILE A 104 14.51 -1.99 1.48
C ILE A 104 14.21 -1.43 0.11
N VAL A 105 13.88 -0.14 0.05
CA VAL A 105 13.40 0.52 -1.16
C VAL A 105 14.12 1.84 -1.40
N LYS A 106 14.17 2.28 -2.66
CA LYS A 106 14.66 3.59 -3.04
C LYS A 106 13.81 4.69 -2.40
N LYS A 107 14.44 5.76 -1.95
CA LYS A 107 13.73 7.00 -1.64
C LYS A 107 13.21 7.62 -2.93
N ALA A 108 11.94 7.99 -2.91
CA ALA A 108 11.31 8.70 -4.01
C ALA A 108 10.39 9.79 -3.47
N ARG A 109 10.25 10.87 -4.21
CA ARG A 109 9.24 11.88 -3.91
C ARG A 109 7.86 11.34 -4.31
N THR A 110 6.98 11.25 -3.34
CA THR A 110 5.59 10.85 -3.60
C THR A 110 4.86 11.97 -4.34
N ILE A 111 4.19 11.61 -5.43
CA ILE A 111 3.24 12.49 -6.12
C ILE A 111 1.90 12.35 -5.38
N PRO A 112 1.21 13.45 -5.01
CA PRO A 112 -0.03 13.38 -4.23
C PRO A 112 -1.24 12.99 -5.10
N LEU A 113 -1.10 11.89 -5.84
CA LEU A 113 -2.12 11.35 -6.73
C LEU A 113 -2.26 9.85 -6.49
N GLU A 114 -3.49 9.37 -6.49
CA GLU A 114 -3.79 7.95 -6.62
C GLU A 114 -4.13 7.63 -8.08
N CYS A 115 -3.30 6.81 -8.71
CA CYS A 115 -3.50 6.37 -10.09
C CYS A 115 -4.34 5.09 -10.08
N ILE A 116 -5.62 5.21 -10.41
CA ILE A 116 -6.57 4.11 -10.35
C ILE A 116 -6.97 3.73 -11.77
N VAL A 117 -6.83 2.46 -12.14
CA VAL A 117 -7.36 1.89 -13.38
C VAL A 117 -8.55 1.01 -13.03
N ARG A 118 -9.70 1.31 -13.61
CA ARG A 118 -10.95 0.58 -13.35
C ARG A 118 -11.29 -0.34 -14.51
N GLY A 119 -11.39 -1.62 -14.25
CA GLY A 119 -11.97 -2.58 -15.20
C GLY A 119 -13.47 -2.79 -14.99
N TYR A 120 -14.02 -2.27 -13.88
CA TYR A 120 -15.41 -2.41 -13.48
C TYR A 120 -15.96 -1.11 -12.91
N LEU A 121 -17.24 -0.86 -13.10
CA LEU A 121 -17.93 0.36 -12.66
C LEU A 121 -18.48 0.20 -11.24
N ILE A 122 -17.61 0.41 -10.22
CA ILE A 122 -17.95 0.27 -8.80
C ILE A 122 -17.49 1.49 -7.97
N GLY A 123 -17.89 1.53 -6.71
CA GLY A 123 -17.45 2.52 -5.73
C GLY A 123 -17.73 3.97 -6.15
N SER A 124 -16.72 4.85 -6.04
CA SER A 124 -16.83 6.26 -6.44
C SER A 124 -17.14 6.43 -7.93
N GLY A 125 -16.55 5.60 -8.79
CA GLY A 125 -16.84 5.62 -10.23
C GLY A 125 -18.29 5.34 -10.55
N TRP A 126 -18.94 4.39 -9.86
CA TRP A 126 -20.38 4.15 -10.00
C TRP A 126 -21.23 5.34 -9.52
N LYS A 127 -20.84 5.95 -8.40
CA LYS A 127 -21.54 7.13 -7.86
C LYS A 127 -21.51 8.29 -8.85
N ASP A 128 -20.33 8.56 -9.46
CA ASP A 128 -20.19 9.62 -10.45
C ASP A 128 -21.01 9.32 -11.72
N TYR A 129 -20.89 8.12 -12.24
CA TYR A 129 -21.66 7.71 -13.42
C TYR A 129 -23.15 7.84 -13.21
N ARG A 130 -23.68 7.41 -12.07
CA ARG A 130 -25.10 7.57 -11.75
C ARG A 130 -25.55 9.02 -11.70
N LYS A 131 -24.66 9.94 -11.32
CA LYS A 131 -24.96 11.36 -11.17
C LYS A 131 -25.04 12.09 -12.51
N ASN A 132 -24.14 11.78 -13.43
CA ASN A 132 -23.95 12.60 -14.63
C ASN A 132 -23.54 11.83 -15.90
N GLY A 133 -23.51 10.48 -15.87
CA GLY A 133 -23.09 9.64 -17.01
C GLY A 133 -21.59 9.68 -17.29
N ARG A 134 -20.77 10.17 -16.34
CA ARG A 134 -19.32 10.35 -16.49
C ARG A 134 -18.57 9.79 -15.31
N VAL A 135 -17.28 9.47 -15.50
CA VAL A 135 -16.32 9.17 -14.42
C VAL A 135 -15.05 9.96 -14.68
N CYS A 136 -14.60 10.76 -13.72
CA CYS A 136 -13.44 11.65 -13.90
C CYS A 136 -13.53 12.47 -15.20
N GLY A 137 -14.69 13.07 -15.48
CA GLY A 137 -14.93 13.85 -16.71
C GLY A 137 -15.11 13.03 -18.00
N ILE A 138 -14.78 11.74 -18.02
CA ILE A 138 -14.88 10.86 -19.18
C ILE A 138 -16.33 10.39 -19.35
N PRO A 139 -17.01 10.70 -20.47
CA PRO A 139 -18.38 10.25 -20.72
C PRO A 139 -18.38 8.75 -20.99
N LEU A 140 -19.36 8.06 -20.43
CA LEU A 140 -19.58 6.64 -20.66
C LEU A 140 -20.93 6.39 -21.33
N PRO A 141 -21.06 5.29 -22.11
CA PRO A 141 -22.35 4.88 -22.68
C PRO A 141 -23.44 4.78 -21.62
N ALA A 142 -24.68 5.09 -22.02
CA ALA A 142 -25.83 4.92 -21.14
C ALA A 142 -26.15 3.43 -20.92
N GLY A 143 -26.71 3.13 -19.76
CA GLY A 143 -27.21 1.77 -19.47
C GLY A 143 -26.26 0.87 -18.69
N TYR A 144 -25.05 1.32 -18.34
CA TYR A 144 -24.19 0.56 -17.43
C TYR A 144 -24.86 0.32 -16.08
N GLN A 145 -24.60 -0.86 -15.54
CA GLN A 145 -25.08 -1.30 -14.24
C GLN A 145 -23.95 -1.29 -13.20
N GLN A 146 -24.30 -1.26 -11.92
CA GLN A 146 -23.31 -1.39 -10.84
C GLN A 146 -22.56 -2.71 -10.95
N ALA A 147 -21.23 -2.65 -10.78
CA ALA A 147 -20.32 -3.77 -10.91
C ALA A 147 -20.19 -4.34 -12.35
N GLN A 148 -20.74 -3.66 -13.34
CA GLN A 148 -20.58 -4.08 -14.74
C GLN A 148 -19.12 -3.89 -15.18
N LYS A 149 -18.60 -4.87 -15.93
CA LYS A 149 -17.30 -4.78 -16.59
C LYS A 149 -17.35 -3.69 -17.66
N LEU A 150 -16.32 -2.85 -17.66
CA LEU A 150 -16.14 -1.84 -18.71
C LEU A 150 -15.59 -2.52 -19.98
N GLU A 151 -15.95 -2.00 -21.15
CA GLU A 151 -15.43 -2.49 -22.43
C GLU A 151 -13.91 -2.27 -22.50
N GLU A 152 -13.43 -1.10 -22.06
CA GLU A 152 -12.02 -0.78 -21.92
C GLU A 152 -11.73 -0.31 -20.49
N PRO A 153 -10.54 -0.63 -19.94
CA PRO A 153 -10.11 -0.11 -18.66
C PRO A 153 -10.06 1.42 -18.66
N LEU A 154 -10.56 2.03 -17.59
CA LEU A 154 -10.68 3.47 -17.47
C LEU A 154 -9.66 4.00 -16.45
N PHE A 155 -8.81 4.95 -16.84
CA PHE A 155 -7.93 5.65 -15.92
C PHE A 155 -8.69 6.75 -15.19
N THR A 156 -8.76 6.65 -13.87
CA THR A 156 -9.58 7.50 -13.00
C THR A 156 -8.75 7.97 -11.81
N PRO A 157 -7.86 8.96 -12.00
CA PRO A 157 -7.02 9.46 -10.92
C PRO A 157 -7.85 10.17 -9.85
N SER A 158 -7.35 10.13 -8.62
CA SER A 158 -7.88 10.95 -7.52
C SER A 158 -6.75 11.68 -6.80
N THR A 159 -7.09 12.73 -6.08
CA THR A 159 -6.16 13.38 -5.16
C THR A 159 -5.76 12.39 -4.07
N LYS A 160 -4.58 12.60 -3.50
CA LYS A 160 -4.15 11.96 -2.25
C LYS A 160 -4.24 12.99 -1.16
N ALA A 161 -5.39 13.06 -0.47
CA ALA A 161 -5.60 14.01 0.60
C ALA A 161 -4.83 13.60 1.87
N ASP A 162 -4.14 14.56 2.49
CA ASP A 162 -3.52 14.36 3.80
C ASP A 162 -4.57 14.26 4.91
N SER A 163 -5.75 14.87 4.70
CA SER A 163 -6.91 14.82 5.59
C SER A 163 -8.20 14.89 4.78
N GLY A 164 -9.25 14.16 5.20
CA GLY A 164 -10.53 14.08 4.50
C GLY A 164 -10.60 12.92 3.53
N HIS A 165 -11.34 13.07 2.44
CA HIS A 165 -11.52 12.05 1.41
C HIS A 165 -10.81 12.45 0.12
N ASP A 166 -10.28 11.45 -0.58
CA ASP A 166 -9.73 11.63 -1.92
C ASP A 166 -10.85 12.02 -2.90
N GLU A 167 -10.57 12.98 -3.78
CA GLU A 167 -11.51 13.47 -4.79
C GLU A 167 -11.08 13.04 -6.18
N ASN A 168 -12.04 12.59 -7.00
CA ASN A 168 -11.78 12.23 -8.39
C ASN A 168 -11.31 13.47 -9.17
N ILE A 169 -10.28 13.30 -9.99
CA ILE A 169 -9.72 14.33 -10.87
C ILE A 169 -10.25 14.11 -12.28
N SER A 170 -10.70 15.20 -12.91
CA SER A 170 -11.16 15.21 -14.31
C SER A 170 -10.07 15.71 -15.25
#